data_e7ec3f3c8498e52ce8891c213a595cd8
#
_entry.id   e7ec3f3c8498e52ce8891c213a595cd8
#
_cell.length_a   1.000
_cell.length_b   1.000
_cell.length_c   1.000
_cell.angle_alpha   90.00
_cell.angle_beta   90.00
_cell.angle_gamma   90.00
#
_symmetry.space_group_name_H-M   'P 1'
#
loop_
_entity.id
_entity.type
_entity.pdbx_description
1 polymer ?
#
loop_
_entity_poly.entity_id
_entity_poly.type
_entity_poly.pdbx_seq_one_letter_code
_entity_poly.pdbx_strand_id
1 'polypeptide(L)'
;MKRTKLKDKEVNPFKTILFGFLGYVIIGVALISLPFAQKIPVGFVDNLFNVVSAMSTTGLTTGSLSDMYTPFGKIILLGLIQLGAIGYMTLTSFLILSTSKKISTHRVKILSAEFSMPENFDLKHFISNIIIYTIIVEFIGTVLLCIEFSKLGLQKPLWSAIFHCVSAFSTAGFSIYADGLCRFQNDVSVNLIIAFLCYAGAIGFIVPMDIYRRLTHKSKEITFTTKIILFITVMITLTGSVIYIGSS
;
A
#
# COMPACT_ATOMS: atom_id res chain seq x y z
N MET A 1 -33.84 18.54 -34.59
CA MET A 1 -33.02 17.43 -34.04
C MET A 1 -32.77 17.68 -32.56
N LYS A 2 -33.59 17.07 -31.66
CA LYS A 2 -33.50 17.24 -30.19
C LYS A 2 -32.31 16.44 -29.68
N ARG A 3 -31.25 17.11 -29.26
CA ARG A 3 -30.17 16.47 -28.45
C ARG A 3 -30.77 16.14 -27.09
N THR A 4 -31.07 14.88 -26.87
CA THR A 4 -31.34 14.31 -25.53
C THR A 4 -30.09 14.51 -24.67
N LYS A 5 -30.12 15.50 -23.79
CA LYS A 5 -29.17 15.59 -22.68
C LYS A 5 -29.42 14.35 -21.81
N LEU A 6 -28.56 13.34 -21.97
CA LEU A 6 -28.41 12.30 -20.96
C LEU A 6 -28.12 13.04 -19.65
N LYS A 7 -29.06 13.00 -18.72
CA LYS A 7 -28.83 13.41 -17.33
C LYS A 7 -27.67 12.59 -16.81
N ASP A 8 -26.48 13.19 -16.69
CA ASP A 8 -25.39 12.62 -15.90
C ASP A 8 -25.99 12.37 -14.51
N LYS A 9 -26.28 11.10 -14.19
CA LYS A 9 -26.58 10.71 -12.82
C LYS A 9 -25.39 11.16 -11.99
N GLU A 10 -25.61 12.08 -11.06
CA GLU A 10 -24.60 12.45 -10.07
C GLU A 10 -24.23 11.19 -9.29
N VAL A 11 -23.14 10.57 -9.70
CA VAL A 11 -22.62 9.38 -9.04
C VAL A 11 -21.84 9.85 -7.82
N ASN A 12 -22.31 9.45 -6.65
CA ASN A 12 -21.65 9.78 -5.39
C ASN A 12 -20.27 9.09 -5.35
N PRO A 13 -19.16 9.85 -5.26
CA PRO A 13 -17.79 9.30 -5.24
C PRO A 13 -17.58 8.24 -4.15
N PHE A 14 -18.10 8.50 -2.96
CA PHE A 14 -17.95 7.61 -1.81
C PHE A 14 -18.64 6.26 -2.02
N LYS A 15 -19.82 6.24 -2.67
CA LYS A 15 -20.48 4.98 -3.03
C LYS A 15 -19.64 4.18 -4.02
N THR A 16 -19.02 4.84 -4.99
CA THR A 16 -18.18 4.16 -5.99
C THR A 16 -16.93 3.56 -5.33
N ILE A 17 -16.30 4.29 -4.40
CA ILE A 17 -15.17 3.79 -3.62
C ILE A 17 -15.59 2.56 -2.80
N LEU A 18 -16.71 2.64 -2.08
CA LEU A 18 -17.21 1.54 -1.26
C LEU A 18 -17.51 0.28 -2.09
N PHE A 19 -18.31 0.42 -3.15
CA PHE A 19 -18.67 -0.72 -4.01
C PHE A 19 -17.46 -1.29 -4.75
N GLY A 20 -16.52 -0.45 -5.14
CA GLY A 20 -15.25 -0.90 -5.72
C GLY A 20 -14.45 -1.73 -4.72
N PHE A 21 -14.26 -1.24 -3.50
CA PHE A 21 -13.59 -1.97 -2.42
C PHE A 21 -14.25 -3.33 -2.16
N LEU A 22 -15.58 -3.35 -1.99
CA LEU A 22 -16.33 -4.59 -1.80
C LEU A 22 -16.17 -5.56 -2.98
N GLY A 23 -16.15 -5.06 -4.21
CA GLY A 23 -15.92 -5.88 -5.39
C GLY A 23 -14.55 -6.57 -5.37
N TYR A 24 -13.49 -5.83 -5.03
CA TYR A 24 -12.15 -6.42 -4.89
C TYR A 24 -12.05 -7.39 -3.72
N VAL A 25 -12.73 -7.12 -2.60
CA VAL A 25 -12.83 -8.07 -1.48
C VAL A 25 -13.48 -9.38 -1.92
N ILE A 26 -14.61 -9.32 -2.65
CA ILE A 26 -15.29 -10.52 -3.17
C ILE A 26 -14.37 -11.32 -4.10
N ILE A 27 -13.68 -10.66 -5.02
CA ILE A 27 -12.70 -11.29 -5.90
C ILE A 27 -11.56 -11.91 -5.09
N GLY A 28 -11.02 -11.17 -4.12
CA GLY A 28 -9.94 -11.65 -3.24
C GLY A 28 -10.34 -12.90 -2.46
N VAL A 29 -11.54 -12.91 -1.86
CA VAL A 29 -12.07 -14.08 -1.15
C VAL A 29 -12.24 -15.26 -2.09
N ALA A 30 -12.80 -15.05 -3.28
CA ALA A 30 -12.95 -16.11 -4.27
C ALA A 30 -11.58 -16.72 -4.67
N LEU A 31 -10.58 -15.88 -4.92
CA LEU A 31 -9.23 -16.33 -5.30
C LEU A 31 -8.50 -17.05 -4.18
N ILE A 32 -8.54 -16.53 -2.94
CA ILE A 32 -7.85 -17.14 -1.80
C ILE A 32 -8.51 -18.45 -1.34
N SER A 33 -9.82 -18.61 -1.61
CA SER A 33 -10.58 -19.81 -1.28
C SER A 33 -10.35 -20.97 -2.26
N LEU A 34 -9.62 -20.77 -3.33
CA LEU A 34 -9.29 -21.83 -4.28
C LEU A 34 -8.42 -22.92 -3.59
N PRO A 35 -8.66 -24.21 -3.86
CA PRO A 35 -7.94 -25.30 -3.17
C PRO A 35 -6.41 -25.20 -3.27
N PHE A 36 -5.89 -24.73 -4.42
CA PHE A 36 -4.44 -24.59 -4.64
C PHE A 36 -3.85 -23.33 -3.97
N ALA A 37 -4.68 -22.41 -3.45
CA ALA A 37 -4.22 -21.25 -2.68
C ALA A 37 -4.06 -21.58 -1.18
N GLN A 38 -4.65 -22.66 -0.70
CA GLN A 38 -4.66 -23.07 0.70
C GLN A 38 -3.81 -24.31 0.93
N LYS A 39 -3.10 -24.37 2.07
CA LYS A 39 -2.39 -25.56 2.54
C LYS A 39 -3.28 -26.49 3.34
N ILE A 40 -4.17 -25.89 4.12
CA ILE A 40 -5.21 -26.53 4.92
C ILE A 40 -6.55 -25.90 4.55
N PRO A 41 -7.67 -26.58 4.71
CA PRO A 41 -8.99 -25.97 4.53
C PRO A 41 -9.17 -24.79 5.48
N VAL A 42 -9.28 -23.58 4.93
CA VAL A 42 -9.51 -22.34 5.70
C VAL A 42 -10.97 -21.95 5.59
N GLY A 43 -11.60 -21.64 6.73
CA GLY A 43 -12.99 -21.24 6.77
C GLY A 43 -13.30 -19.98 5.97
N PHE A 44 -14.53 -19.84 5.49
CA PHE A 44 -14.96 -18.66 4.72
C PHE A 44 -14.75 -17.36 5.51
N VAL A 45 -15.07 -17.35 6.79
CA VAL A 45 -14.92 -16.18 7.67
C VAL A 45 -13.45 -15.79 7.82
N ASP A 46 -12.55 -16.78 7.98
CA ASP A 46 -11.11 -16.54 8.08
C ASP A 46 -10.54 -15.96 6.78
N ASN A 47 -10.94 -16.53 5.63
CA ASN A 47 -10.56 -16.01 4.32
C ASN A 47 -11.06 -14.58 4.12
N LEU A 48 -12.32 -14.29 4.47
CA LEU A 48 -12.90 -12.95 4.39
C LEU A 48 -12.13 -11.98 5.28
N PHE A 49 -11.86 -12.37 6.53
CA PHE A 49 -11.10 -11.54 7.47
C PHE A 49 -9.70 -11.21 6.94
N ASN A 50 -8.95 -12.24 6.50
CA ASN A 50 -7.59 -12.05 6.00
C ASN A 50 -7.55 -11.21 4.73
N VAL A 51 -8.53 -11.36 3.82
CA VAL A 51 -8.65 -10.55 2.60
C VAL A 51 -8.99 -9.10 2.93
N VAL A 52 -9.97 -8.85 3.81
CA VAL A 52 -10.32 -7.49 4.23
C VAL A 52 -9.15 -6.83 4.94
N SER A 53 -8.48 -7.56 5.83
CA SER A 53 -7.28 -7.08 6.52
C SER A 53 -6.14 -6.73 5.55
N ALA A 54 -5.92 -7.55 4.52
CA ALA A 54 -4.92 -7.28 3.48
C ALA A 54 -5.29 -6.03 2.65
N MET A 55 -6.54 -5.93 2.20
CA MET A 55 -7.02 -4.80 1.40
C MET A 55 -7.06 -3.47 2.19
N SER A 56 -7.33 -3.53 3.48
CA SER A 56 -7.34 -2.35 4.36
C SER A 56 -5.96 -2.07 4.99
N THR A 57 -4.95 -2.87 4.63
CA THR A 57 -3.58 -2.78 5.19
C THR A 57 -3.57 -2.77 6.73
N THR A 58 -4.44 -3.57 7.37
CA THR A 58 -4.60 -3.62 8.82
C THR A 58 -3.59 -4.55 9.50
N GLY A 59 -3.23 -5.68 8.85
CA GLY A 59 -2.21 -6.61 9.33
C GLY A 59 -2.65 -7.66 10.33
N LEU A 60 -3.92 -7.72 10.67
CA LEU A 60 -4.46 -8.75 11.54
C LEU A 60 -4.76 -10.02 10.74
N THR A 61 -4.46 -11.17 11.32
CA THR A 61 -4.73 -12.48 10.71
C THR A 61 -5.38 -13.41 11.73
N THR A 62 -6.23 -14.32 11.23
CA THR A 62 -6.88 -15.34 12.09
C THR A 62 -5.96 -16.51 12.43
N GLY A 63 -4.78 -16.55 11.82
CA GLY A 63 -3.76 -17.57 12.04
C GLY A 63 -2.49 -17.28 11.24
N SER A 64 -1.50 -18.18 11.34
CA SER A 64 -0.24 -18.02 10.62
C SER A 64 -0.44 -18.16 9.10
N LEU A 65 -0.04 -17.15 8.33
CA LEU A 65 -0.08 -17.21 6.87
C LEU A 65 0.79 -18.34 6.30
N SER A 66 1.86 -18.72 7.04
CA SER A 66 2.74 -19.80 6.63
C SER A 66 2.05 -21.16 6.65
N ASP A 67 1.08 -21.32 7.54
CA ASP A 67 0.38 -22.59 7.77
C ASP A 67 -0.91 -22.66 6.96
N MET A 68 -1.59 -21.54 6.79
CA MET A 68 -2.87 -21.45 6.10
C MET A 68 -2.72 -21.46 4.57
N TYR A 69 -1.73 -20.75 4.01
CA TYR A 69 -1.69 -20.47 2.57
C TYR A 69 -0.43 -20.99 1.87
N THR A 70 -0.63 -21.48 0.66
CA THR A 70 0.45 -21.86 -0.25
C THR A 70 1.22 -20.61 -0.71
N PRO A 71 2.38 -20.77 -1.39
CA PRO A 71 3.05 -19.63 -2.03
C PRO A 71 2.12 -18.84 -2.96
N PHE A 72 1.23 -19.52 -3.67
CA PHE A 72 0.24 -18.86 -4.54
C PHE A 72 -0.78 -18.03 -3.74
N GLY A 73 -1.31 -18.57 -2.64
CA GLY A 73 -2.20 -17.81 -1.74
C GLY A 73 -1.52 -16.57 -1.14
N LYS A 74 -0.23 -16.68 -0.80
CA LYS A 74 0.57 -15.54 -0.33
C LYS A 74 0.78 -14.47 -1.41
N ILE A 75 0.92 -14.87 -2.70
CA ILE A 75 0.98 -13.92 -3.83
C ILE A 75 -0.35 -13.18 -3.97
N ILE A 76 -1.49 -13.87 -3.82
CA ILE A 76 -2.81 -13.23 -3.84
C ILE A 76 -2.90 -12.18 -2.73
N LEU A 77 -2.53 -12.54 -1.49
CA LEU A 77 -2.53 -11.60 -0.36
C LEU A 77 -1.60 -10.41 -0.62
N LEU A 78 -0.41 -10.65 -1.15
CA LEU A 78 0.54 -9.59 -1.50
C LEU A 78 -0.05 -8.62 -2.53
N GLY A 79 -0.74 -9.14 -3.55
CA GLY A 79 -1.45 -8.33 -4.54
C GLY A 79 -2.59 -7.51 -3.92
N LEU A 80 -3.32 -8.07 -2.96
CA LEU A 80 -4.38 -7.37 -2.24
C LEU A 80 -3.82 -6.26 -1.34
N ILE A 81 -2.70 -6.51 -0.64
CA ILE A 81 -1.98 -5.49 0.14
C ILE A 81 -1.56 -4.34 -0.77
N GLN A 82 -0.98 -4.63 -1.92
CA GLN A 82 -0.54 -3.62 -2.89
C GLN A 82 -1.71 -2.79 -3.45
N LEU A 83 -2.83 -3.46 -3.77
CA LEU A 83 -4.07 -2.79 -4.19
C LEU A 83 -4.62 -1.86 -3.11
N GLY A 84 -4.56 -2.28 -1.86
CA GLY A 84 -4.98 -1.49 -0.70
C GLY A 84 -4.12 -0.26 -0.49
N ALA A 85 -2.79 -0.44 -0.48
CA ALA A 85 -1.82 0.61 -0.17
C ALA A 85 -1.77 1.73 -1.21
N ILE A 86 -1.77 1.37 -2.50
CA ILE A 86 -1.78 2.37 -3.59
C ILE A 86 -3.17 2.99 -3.75
N GLY A 87 -4.20 2.30 -3.29
CA GLY A 87 -5.59 2.60 -3.60
C GLY A 87 -6.01 1.98 -4.95
N TYR A 88 -7.04 1.14 -4.91
CA TYR A 88 -7.50 0.43 -6.12
C TYR A 88 -7.96 1.39 -7.23
N MET A 89 -8.47 2.57 -6.88
CA MET A 89 -8.88 3.58 -7.87
C MET A 89 -7.68 4.21 -8.57
N THR A 90 -6.59 4.46 -7.84
CA THR A 90 -5.33 4.97 -8.38
C THR A 90 -4.74 3.97 -9.36
N LEU A 91 -4.62 2.70 -8.96
CA LEU A 91 -4.08 1.64 -9.80
C LEU A 91 -4.91 1.41 -11.06
N THR A 92 -6.24 1.33 -10.92
CA THR A 92 -7.15 1.17 -12.05
C THR A 92 -7.09 2.37 -13.01
N SER A 93 -6.95 3.58 -12.48
CA SER A 93 -6.80 4.78 -13.30
C SER A 93 -5.45 4.83 -14.02
N PHE A 94 -4.38 4.34 -13.40
CA PHE A 94 -3.09 4.18 -14.04
C PHE A 94 -3.16 3.21 -15.23
N LEU A 95 -3.78 2.04 -15.06
CA LEU A 95 -3.96 1.08 -16.15
C LEU A 95 -4.77 1.67 -17.31
N ILE A 96 -5.82 2.43 -17.03
CA ILE A 96 -6.60 3.12 -18.07
C ILE A 96 -5.76 4.19 -18.78
N LEU A 97 -4.97 4.96 -18.06
CA LEU A 97 -4.09 5.96 -18.64
C LEU A 97 -3.00 5.37 -19.52
N SER A 98 -2.53 4.18 -19.16
CA SER A 98 -1.53 3.45 -19.95
C SER A 98 -2.09 2.94 -21.27
N THR A 99 -3.39 2.62 -21.33
CA THR A 99 -4.07 2.09 -22.51
C THR A 99 -4.84 3.15 -23.31
N SER A 100 -5.39 4.16 -22.64
CA SER A 100 -6.16 5.26 -23.26
C SER A 100 -5.75 6.60 -22.68
N LYS A 101 -5.54 7.60 -23.54
CA LYS A 101 -5.04 8.93 -23.12
C LYS A 101 -6.06 9.77 -22.33
N LYS A 102 -7.27 9.27 -22.01
CA LYS A 102 -8.32 10.04 -21.35
C LYS A 102 -8.88 9.31 -20.15
N ILE A 103 -8.88 9.99 -19.00
CA ILE A 103 -9.64 9.59 -17.81
C ILE A 103 -11.03 10.23 -17.87
N SER A 104 -12.07 9.49 -17.48
CA SER A 104 -13.42 10.07 -17.40
C SER A 104 -13.48 11.12 -16.28
N THR A 105 -14.28 12.18 -16.49
CA THR A 105 -14.52 13.24 -15.50
C THR A 105 -14.98 12.68 -14.14
N HIS A 106 -15.71 11.57 -14.18
CA HIS A 106 -16.17 10.86 -12.99
C HIS A 106 -15.00 10.31 -12.15
N ARG A 107 -14.00 9.66 -12.78
CA ARG A 107 -12.80 9.15 -12.08
C ARG A 107 -11.93 10.27 -11.52
N VAL A 108 -11.84 11.39 -12.25
CA VAL A 108 -11.15 12.58 -11.77
C VAL A 108 -11.76 13.06 -10.45
N LYS A 109 -13.10 13.18 -10.38
CA LYS A 109 -13.80 13.58 -9.14
C LYS A 109 -13.56 12.63 -7.98
N ILE A 110 -13.55 11.31 -8.23
CA ILE A 110 -13.32 10.31 -7.18
C ILE A 110 -11.88 10.42 -6.63
N LEU A 111 -10.89 10.46 -7.51
CA LEU A 111 -9.48 10.57 -7.11
C LEU A 111 -9.19 11.90 -6.41
N SER A 112 -9.79 13.00 -6.86
CA SER A 112 -9.67 14.29 -6.18
C SER A 112 -10.26 14.25 -4.77
N ALA A 113 -11.35 13.50 -4.55
CA ALA A 113 -11.94 13.31 -3.24
C ALA A 113 -11.09 12.38 -2.36
N GLU A 114 -10.52 11.29 -2.92
CA GLU A 114 -9.66 10.33 -2.22
C GLU A 114 -8.39 11.01 -1.70
N PHE A 115 -7.76 11.86 -2.52
CA PHE A 115 -6.51 12.55 -2.16
C PHE A 115 -6.68 14.01 -1.70
N SER A 116 -7.92 14.49 -1.53
CA SER A 116 -8.23 15.89 -1.12
C SER A 116 -7.51 16.94 -1.98
N MET A 117 -7.53 16.76 -3.31
CA MET A 117 -6.76 17.57 -4.24
C MET A 117 -7.46 18.87 -4.66
N PRO A 118 -6.69 19.95 -4.97
CA PRO A 118 -7.20 21.17 -5.60
C PRO A 118 -7.78 20.91 -7.00
N GLU A 119 -8.78 21.70 -7.43
CA GLU A 119 -9.51 21.51 -8.69
C GLU A 119 -8.63 21.53 -9.98
N ASN A 120 -7.46 22.13 -9.96
CA ASN A 120 -6.55 22.29 -11.12
C ASN A 120 -5.30 21.40 -11.07
N PHE A 121 -5.39 20.25 -10.39
CA PHE A 121 -4.23 19.37 -10.23
C PHE A 121 -4.05 18.43 -11.42
N ASP A 122 -2.82 18.27 -11.92
CA ASP A 122 -2.51 17.31 -12.98
C ASP A 122 -2.52 15.87 -12.45
N LEU A 123 -3.72 15.30 -12.44
CA LEU A 123 -4.01 13.97 -11.91
C LEU A 123 -3.21 12.87 -12.62
N LYS A 124 -2.92 13.03 -13.92
CA LYS A 124 -2.18 12.03 -14.70
C LYS A 124 -0.75 11.91 -14.20
N HIS A 125 -0.06 13.04 -14.05
CA HIS A 125 1.31 13.06 -13.53
C HIS A 125 1.35 12.59 -12.08
N PHE A 126 0.36 12.95 -11.28
CA PHE A 126 0.27 12.52 -9.89
C PHE A 126 0.16 10.99 -9.76
N ILE A 127 -0.78 10.37 -10.47
CA ILE A 127 -0.97 8.91 -10.47
C ILE A 127 0.30 8.19 -10.93
N SER A 128 0.90 8.65 -12.04
CA SER A 128 2.14 8.04 -12.56
C SER A 128 3.27 8.12 -11.54
N ASN A 129 3.40 9.25 -10.86
CA ASN A 129 4.46 9.44 -9.88
C ASN A 129 4.23 8.61 -8.60
N ILE A 130 2.97 8.39 -8.16
CA ILE A 130 2.67 7.45 -7.07
C ILE A 130 3.21 6.07 -7.41
N ILE A 131 2.88 5.55 -8.59
CA ILE A 131 3.30 4.22 -9.01
C ILE A 131 4.84 4.12 -9.12
N ILE A 132 5.47 5.13 -9.74
CA ILE A 132 6.93 5.18 -9.88
C ILE A 132 7.60 5.23 -8.50
N TYR A 133 7.12 6.09 -7.60
CA TYR A 133 7.63 6.20 -6.24
C TYR A 133 7.52 4.86 -5.49
N THR A 134 6.36 4.23 -5.51
CA THR A 134 6.11 2.92 -4.89
C THR A 134 7.10 1.87 -5.41
N ILE A 135 7.21 1.72 -6.75
CA ILE A 135 8.11 0.74 -7.36
C ILE A 135 9.57 1.00 -6.97
N ILE A 136 10.02 2.27 -6.99
CA ILE A 136 11.40 2.60 -6.65
C ILE A 136 11.70 2.27 -5.19
N VAL A 137 10.84 2.69 -4.26
CA VAL A 137 11.05 2.45 -2.83
C VAL A 137 10.99 0.97 -2.51
N GLU A 138 10.02 0.25 -3.06
CA GLU A 138 9.89 -1.20 -2.87
C GLU A 138 11.05 -1.97 -3.51
N PHE A 139 11.55 -1.55 -4.66
CA PHE A 139 12.73 -2.16 -5.27
C PHE A 139 13.98 -1.99 -4.39
N ILE A 140 14.24 -0.76 -3.93
CA ILE A 140 15.39 -0.47 -3.04
C ILE A 140 15.25 -1.25 -1.74
N GLY A 141 14.08 -1.21 -1.09
CA GLY A 141 13.80 -1.94 0.13
C GLY A 141 13.95 -3.45 -0.01
N THR A 142 13.48 -4.01 -1.13
CA THR A 142 13.65 -5.43 -1.45
C THR A 142 15.11 -5.81 -1.58
N VAL A 143 15.91 -5.00 -2.27
CA VAL A 143 17.36 -5.27 -2.41
C VAL A 143 18.04 -5.23 -1.05
N LEU A 144 17.78 -4.21 -0.24
CA LEU A 144 18.37 -4.08 1.10
C LEU A 144 17.97 -5.25 2.02
N LEU A 145 16.68 -5.58 2.08
CA LEU A 145 16.22 -6.72 2.88
C LEU A 145 16.76 -8.06 2.36
N CYS A 146 16.87 -8.22 1.04
CA CYS A 146 17.42 -9.44 0.45
C CYS A 146 18.88 -9.65 0.84
N ILE A 147 19.68 -8.59 0.90
CA ILE A 147 21.08 -8.63 1.36
C ILE A 147 21.12 -9.07 2.82
N GLU A 148 20.34 -8.44 3.71
CA GLU A 148 20.35 -8.77 5.13
C GLU A 148 19.81 -10.19 5.39
N PHE A 149 18.72 -10.58 4.75
CA PHE A 149 18.16 -11.94 4.86
C PHE A 149 19.10 -13.02 4.32
N SER A 150 19.91 -12.70 3.31
CA SER A 150 20.94 -13.61 2.80
C SER A 150 22.08 -13.77 3.80
N LYS A 151 22.54 -12.68 4.45
CA LYS A 151 23.55 -12.73 5.53
C LYS A 151 23.08 -13.57 6.72
N LEU A 152 21.78 -13.50 7.03
CA LEU A 152 21.14 -14.27 8.10
C LEU A 152 20.86 -15.73 7.72
N GLY A 153 21.21 -16.17 6.51
CA GLY A 153 21.09 -17.55 6.08
C GLY A 153 19.67 -18.04 5.81
N LEU A 154 18.71 -17.15 5.49
CA LEU A 154 17.35 -17.56 5.17
C LEU A 154 17.30 -18.37 3.88
N GLN A 155 16.48 -19.44 3.84
CA GLN A 155 16.38 -20.35 2.69
C GLN A 155 15.86 -19.67 1.39
N LYS A 156 15.01 -18.66 1.52
CA LYS A 156 14.40 -17.94 0.38
C LYS A 156 14.45 -16.43 0.61
N PRO A 157 15.67 -15.83 0.64
CA PRO A 157 15.84 -14.45 1.06
C PRO A 157 15.11 -13.47 0.15
N LEU A 158 15.13 -13.68 -1.17
CA LEU A 158 14.45 -12.80 -2.13
C LEU A 158 12.93 -12.80 -1.95
N TRP A 159 12.31 -13.97 -1.80
CA TRP A 159 10.86 -14.05 -1.58
C TRP A 159 10.46 -13.39 -0.26
N SER A 160 11.22 -13.65 0.80
CA SER A 160 11.01 -13.02 2.10
C SER A 160 11.18 -11.50 2.02
N ALA A 161 12.18 -11.02 1.30
CA ALA A 161 12.44 -9.60 1.11
C ALA A 161 11.30 -8.91 0.35
N ILE A 162 10.84 -9.48 -0.76
CA ILE A 162 9.71 -8.94 -1.53
C ILE A 162 8.46 -8.83 -0.65
N PHE A 163 8.10 -9.92 0.04
CA PHE A 163 6.88 -9.95 0.83
C PHE A 163 6.92 -8.93 1.99
N HIS A 164 8.00 -8.91 2.77
CA HIS A 164 8.12 -8.00 3.90
C HIS A 164 8.35 -6.55 3.47
N CYS A 165 9.00 -6.31 2.34
CA CYS A 165 9.16 -4.97 1.79
C CYS A 165 7.81 -4.37 1.41
N VAL A 166 6.99 -5.08 0.63
CA VAL A 166 5.63 -4.63 0.26
C VAL A 166 4.75 -4.47 1.50
N SER A 167 4.80 -5.45 2.42
CA SER A 167 4.02 -5.39 3.67
C SER A 167 4.42 -4.20 4.55
N ALA A 168 5.72 -3.89 4.66
CA ALA A 168 6.22 -2.77 5.44
C ALA A 168 5.90 -1.42 4.78
N PHE A 169 6.17 -1.28 3.47
CA PHE A 169 5.83 -0.06 2.73
C PHE A 169 4.33 0.23 2.77
N SER A 170 3.51 -0.79 2.64
CA SER A 170 2.04 -0.66 2.75
C SER A 170 1.58 -0.47 4.19
N THR A 171 2.46 -0.45 5.19
CA THR A 171 2.12 -0.47 6.62
C THR A 171 1.14 -1.58 7.01
N ALA A 172 1.15 -2.67 6.23
CA ALA A 172 0.16 -3.74 6.34
C ALA A 172 0.45 -4.73 7.48
N GLY A 173 1.71 -4.84 7.95
CA GLY A 173 2.05 -5.68 9.09
C GLY A 173 1.98 -7.20 8.87
N PHE A 174 1.71 -7.66 7.66
CA PHE A 174 1.69 -9.09 7.34
C PHE A 174 3.09 -9.69 7.30
N SER A 175 3.22 -10.92 7.77
CA SER A 175 4.46 -11.71 7.68
C SER A 175 4.19 -13.11 7.12
N ILE A 176 5.16 -13.63 6.36
CA ILE A 176 5.14 -15.04 5.93
C ILE A 176 5.71 -15.99 6.98
N TYR A 177 6.14 -15.46 8.12
CA TYR A 177 6.63 -16.23 9.25
C TYR A 177 5.56 -16.34 10.34
N ALA A 178 5.52 -17.49 11.04
CA ALA A 178 4.55 -17.73 12.10
C ALA A 178 4.75 -16.79 13.31
N ASP A 179 6.00 -16.42 13.57
CA ASP A 179 6.42 -15.52 14.64
C ASP A 179 6.51 -14.04 14.21
N GLY A 180 5.96 -13.71 13.05
CA GLY A 180 6.07 -12.35 12.50
C GLY A 180 7.51 -11.98 12.18
N LEU A 181 7.95 -10.84 12.69
CA LEU A 181 9.35 -10.37 12.60
C LEU A 181 10.11 -10.53 13.92
N CYS A 182 9.57 -11.24 14.93
CA CYS A 182 10.20 -11.41 16.24
C CYS A 182 11.59 -12.03 16.17
N ARG A 183 11.83 -12.93 15.18
CA ARG A 183 13.15 -13.52 14.94
C ARG A 183 14.25 -12.51 14.60
N PHE A 184 13.88 -11.31 14.16
CA PHE A 184 14.79 -10.22 13.79
C PHE A 184 14.81 -9.10 14.83
N GLN A 185 14.23 -9.29 16.01
CA GLN A 185 14.09 -8.24 17.04
C GLN A 185 15.44 -7.60 17.43
N ASN A 186 16.54 -8.36 17.40
CA ASN A 186 17.87 -7.89 17.72
C ASN A 186 18.70 -7.47 16.50
N ASP A 187 18.16 -7.56 15.29
CA ASP A 187 18.85 -7.16 14.07
C ASP A 187 18.54 -5.70 13.74
N VAL A 188 19.50 -4.83 14.04
CA VAL A 188 19.34 -3.37 13.85
C VAL A 188 19.13 -3.03 12.37
N SER A 189 19.83 -3.70 11.45
CA SER A 189 19.73 -3.41 10.01
C SER A 189 18.35 -3.72 9.48
N VAL A 190 17.80 -4.92 9.77
CA VAL A 190 16.46 -5.31 9.36
C VAL A 190 15.43 -4.35 9.96
N ASN A 191 15.51 -4.04 11.25
CA ASN A 191 14.56 -3.15 11.92
C ASN A 191 14.59 -1.73 11.34
N LEU A 192 15.76 -1.18 11.03
CA LEU A 192 15.87 0.15 10.41
C LEU A 192 15.32 0.17 8.99
N ILE A 193 15.56 -0.86 8.17
CA ILE A 193 15.02 -0.95 6.82
C ILE A 193 13.49 -1.03 6.87
N ILE A 194 12.92 -1.88 7.74
CA ILE A 194 11.47 -2.01 7.92
C ILE A 194 10.86 -0.69 8.40
N ALA A 195 11.47 -0.04 9.40
CA ALA A 195 11.01 1.26 9.88
C ALA A 195 11.01 2.31 8.77
N PHE A 196 12.10 2.40 7.99
CA PHE A 196 12.19 3.31 6.85
C PHE A 196 11.09 3.06 5.83
N LEU A 197 10.82 1.79 5.47
CA LEU A 197 9.78 1.43 4.53
C LEU A 197 8.39 1.82 5.05
N CYS A 198 8.11 1.56 6.34
CA CYS A 198 6.86 1.98 6.98
C CYS A 198 6.69 3.50 6.93
N TYR A 199 7.74 4.28 7.23
CA TYR A 199 7.67 5.73 7.11
C TYR A 199 7.47 6.21 5.68
N ALA A 200 8.20 5.63 4.72
CA ALA A 200 8.07 5.98 3.32
C ALA A 200 6.65 5.75 2.77
N GLY A 201 5.98 4.69 3.23
CA GLY A 201 4.58 4.42 2.87
C GLY A 201 3.56 5.25 3.64
N ALA A 202 3.75 5.42 4.96
CA ALA A 202 2.80 6.11 5.83
C ALA A 202 2.74 7.63 5.64
N ILE A 203 3.82 8.26 5.18
CA ILE A 203 3.94 9.72 5.10
C ILE A 203 2.97 10.38 4.09
N GLY A 204 2.33 9.56 3.25
CA GLY A 204 1.40 10.01 2.21
C GLY A 204 2.11 10.49 0.93
N PHE A 205 1.54 10.15 -0.22
CA PHE A 205 2.13 10.40 -1.53
C PHE A 205 2.32 11.90 -1.89
N ILE A 206 1.63 12.80 -1.20
CA ILE A 206 1.78 14.25 -1.40
C ILE A 206 3.19 14.71 -1.02
N VAL A 207 3.75 14.19 0.06
CA VAL A 207 5.07 14.58 0.58
C VAL A 207 6.21 14.25 -0.39
N PRO A 208 6.40 12.99 -0.84
CA PRO A 208 7.45 12.68 -1.81
C PRO A 208 7.26 13.39 -3.14
N MET A 209 6.02 13.65 -3.57
CA MET A 209 5.73 14.46 -4.76
C MET A 209 6.21 15.89 -4.63
N ASP A 210 5.95 16.50 -3.50
CA ASP A 210 6.32 17.89 -3.23
C ASP A 210 7.85 18.02 -3.14
N ILE A 211 8.51 17.07 -2.48
CA ILE A 211 9.97 16.98 -2.42
C ILE A 211 10.55 16.81 -3.84
N TYR A 212 9.99 15.90 -4.65
CA TYR A 212 10.42 15.69 -6.03
C TYR A 212 10.31 16.98 -6.87
N ARG A 213 9.18 17.71 -6.76
CA ARG A 213 8.98 19.00 -7.45
C ARG A 213 10.00 20.06 -7.02
N ARG A 214 10.37 20.05 -5.74
CA ARG A 214 11.41 20.95 -5.22
C ARG A 214 12.80 20.59 -5.76
N LEU A 215 13.16 19.30 -5.75
CA LEU A 215 14.45 18.82 -6.25
C LEU A 215 14.61 19.02 -7.75
N THR A 216 13.52 18.92 -8.51
CA THR A 216 13.52 19.16 -9.99
C THR A 216 13.30 20.62 -10.36
N HIS A 217 13.44 21.56 -9.42
CA HIS A 217 13.23 23.01 -9.62
C HIS A 217 11.88 23.41 -10.22
N LYS A 218 10.87 22.51 -10.18
CA LYS A 218 9.49 22.79 -10.62
C LYS A 218 8.68 23.59 -9.59
N SER A 219 9.17 23.69 -8.34
CA SER A 219 8.61 24.52 -7.28
C SER A 219 9.72 25.25 -6.55
N LYS A 220 9.45 26.50 -6.12
CA LYS A 220 10.42 27.28 -5.33
C LYS A 220 10.45 26.88 -3.87
N GLU A 221 9.33 26.38 -3.34
CA GLU A 221 9.17 26.02 -1.92
C GLU A 221 8.42 24.71 -1.75
N ILE A 222 8.65 24.07 -0.63
CA ILE A 222 7.87 22.94 -0.14
C ILE A 222 6.55 23.47 0.43
N THR A 223 5.44 22.81 0.15
CA THR A 223 4.11 23.23 0.61
C THR A 223 4.02 23.21 2.14
N PHE A 224 3.13 24.04 2.69
CA PHE A 224 2.89 24.10 4.13
C PHE A 224 2.41 22.76 4.67
N THR A 225 1.57 22.04 3.93
CA THR A 225 1.08 20.70 4.27
C THR A 225 2.24 19.72 4.45
N THR A 226 3.19 19.68 3.51
CA THR A 226 4.37 18.82 3.60
C THR A 226 5.24 19.17 4.82
N LYS A 227 5.44 20.46 5.11
CA LYS A 227 6.20 20.90 6.31
C LYS A 227 5.54 20.41 7.62
N ILE A 228 4.21 20.54 7.71
CA ILE A 228 3.46 20.07 8.89
C ILE A 228 3.57 18.56 9.03
N ILE A 229 3.34 17.79 7.95
CA ILE A 229 3.39 16.34 7.98
C ILE A 229 4.79 15.88 8.45
N LEU A 230 5.85 16.41 7.86
CA LEU A 230 7.22 16.06 8.24
C LEU A 230 7.51 16.41 9.71
N PHE A 231 7.13 17.61 10.15
CA PHE A 231 7.35 18.04 11.52
C PHE A 231 6.60 17.14 12.52
N ILE A 232 5.31 16.89 12.29
CA ILE A 232 4.50 16.05 13.19
C ILE A 232 5.02 14.61 13.20
N THR A 233 5.39 14.06 12.05
CA THR A 233 5.95 12.69 11.96
C THR A 233 7.21 12.57 12.82
N VAL A 234 8.14 13.52 12.71
CA VAL A 234 9.37 13.53 13.53
C VAL A 234 9.03 13.67 15.02
N MET A 235 8.14 14.59 15.38
CA MET A 235 7.74 14.81 16.78
C MET A 235 7.11 13.56 17.41
N ILE A 236 6.18 12.91 16.70
CA ILE A 236 5.53 11.68 17.19
C ILE A 236 6.55 10.55 17.35
N THR A 237 7.46 10.40 16.38
CA THR A 237 8.51 9.37 16.43
C THR A 237 9.42 9.56 17.64
N LEU A 238 9.94 10.76 17.83
CA LEU A 238 10.81 11.07 18.96
C LEU A 238 10.09 10.87 20.31
N THR A 239 8.86 11.39 20.43
CA THR A 239 8.09 11.26 21.67
C THR A 239 7.78 9.80 21.98
N GLY A 240 7.31 9.04 20.99
CA GLY A 240 7.02 7.60 21.15
C GLY A 240 8.27 6.81 21.53
N SER A 241 9.42 7.09 20.90
CA SER A 241 10.67 6.44 21.23
C SER A 241 11.15 6.73 22.66
N VAL A 242 11.04 7.98 23.10
CA VAL A 242 11.40 8.38 24.47
C VAL A 242 10.49 7.71 25.51
N ILE A 243 9.18 7.68 25.26
CA ILE A 243 8.23 7.02 26.16
C ILE A 243 8.52 5.52 26.25
N TYR A 244 8.78 4.87 25.12
CA TYR A 244 9.11 3.43 25.07
C TYR A 244 10.37 3.11 25.86
N ILE A 245 11.48 3.86 25.66
CA ILE A 245 12.74 3.66 26.39
C ILE A 245 12.55 3.93 27.89
N GLY A 246 11.73 4.91 28.25
CA GLY A 246 11.47 5.24 29.66
C GLY A 246 10.55 4.26 30.39
N SER A 247 9.84 3.37 29.65
CA SER A 247 8.94 2.34 30.19
C SER A 247 9.53 0.93 30.23
N SER A 248 10.69 0.72 29.62
CA SER A 248 11.46 -0.55 29.62
C SER A 248 12.53 -0.53 30.70
#